data_6035f8b9e4c3a64d85806e70f2eeb672
#
_entry.id   6035f8b9e4c3a64d85806e70f2eeb672
#
_cell.length_a   1.000
_cell.length_b   1.000
_cell.length_c   1.000
_cell.angle_alpha   90.00
_cell.angle_beta   90.00
_cell.angle_gamma   90.00
#
_symmetry.space_group_name_H-M   'P 1'
#
loop_
_entity.id
_entity.type
_entity.pdbx_description
1 polymer ?
#
loop_
_entity_poly.entity_id
_entity_poly.type
_entity_poly.pdbx_seq_one_letter_code
_entity_poly.pdbx_strand_id
1 'polypeptide(L)'
;MKKFSLKFMLIFILFLFDSFVYADGVFSRYYNDKFLFSIDVPITKYEQDTPDDKGVIVNLDFIKNSKYIPTKNFFKAYRGLSGDLLSIESKNKDIAILAYGTNFLNSEEVNGLEDIESIKESFKNDNLNYNEFIKKYYNGKSPRNINPLKYDYNKALFTNGNNIAYNTIGKDFYVISYIENNKIHYKKVIYNKDENSYAIFETSYLAKNKKFMDNIVNEMVKSFKIIK
;
A
#
# COMPACT_ATOMS: atom_id res chain seq x y z
N MET A 1 -4.60 -9.59 -41.19
CA MET A 1 -5.58 -9.35 -40.12
C MET A 1 -5.38 -10.38 -39.00
N LYS A 2 -4.80 -9.98 -37.90
CA LYS A 2 -4.55 -10.87 -36.74
C LYS A 2 -5.85 -11.01 -35.95
N LYS A 3 -6.34 -12.24 -35.84
CA LYS A 3 -7.48 -12.59 -34.98
C LYS A 3 -7.07 -12.38 -33.52
N PHE A 4 -7.41 -11.24 -32.94
CA PHE A 4 -7.35 -11.02 -31.51
C PHE A 4 -8.34 -11.98 -30.84
N SER A 5 -7.82 -12.79 -29.96
CA SER A 5 -8.53 -13.91 -29.36
C SER A 5 -9.71 -13.43 -28.51
N LEU A 6 -10.91 -13.81 -28.91
CA LEU A 6 -12.19 -13.63 -28.21
C LEU A 6 -12.13 -14.11 -26.73
N LYS A 7 -11.18 -14.98 -26.41
CA LYS A 7 -10.95 -15.50 -25.06
C LYS A 7 -10.46 -14.44 -24.07
N PHE A 8 -9.69 -13.44 -24.50
CA PHE A 8 -9.23 -12.37 -23.63
C PHE A 8 -10.34 -11.37 -23.26
N MET A 9 -11.28 -11.15 -24.19
CA MET A 9 -12.44 -10.28 -23.94
C MET A 9 -13.45 -10.94 -22.98
N LEU A 10 -13.59 -12.27 -23.03
CA LEU A 10 -14.48 -12.99 -22.10
C LEU A 10 -13.96 -13.00 -20.66
N ILE A 11 -12.64 -13.02 -20.46
CA ILE A 11 -12.04 -12.96 -19.12
C ILE A 11 -12.27 -11.57 -18.49
N PHE A 12 -12.23 -10.51 -19.29
CA PHE A 12 -12.49 -9.14 -18.81
C PHE A 12 -13.97 -8.89 -18.48
N ILE A 13 -14.88 -9.56 -19.18
CA ILE A 13 -16.35 -9.45 -18.93
C ILE A 13 -16.75 -10.30 -17.73
N LEU A 14 -16.08 -11.42 -17.45
CA LEU A 14 -16.32 -12.24 -16.26
C LEU A 14 -15.91 -11.54 -14.95
N PHE A 15 -15.00 -10.56 -15.00
CA PHE A 15 -14.70 -9.70 -13.86
C PHE A 15 -15.79 -8.65 -13.56
N LEU A 16 -16.72 -8.42 -14.48
CA LEU A 16 -17.81 -7.45 -14.31
C LEU A 16 -19.12 -8.08 -13.80
N PHE A 17 -19.21 -9.41 -13.74
CA PHE A 17 -20.43 -10.12 -13.36
C PHE A 17 -20.29 -11.12 -12.22
N ASP A 18 -19.12 -11.19 -11.55
CA ASP A 18 -19.14 -11.82 -10.23
C ASP A 18 -20.00 -10.97 -9.33
N SER A 19 -21.22 -11.49 -9.18
CA SER A 19 -22.23 -11.01 -8.25
C SER A 19 -21.55 -10.47 -7.00
N PHE A 20 -21.80 -9.19 -6.73
CA PHE A 20 -21.57 -8.55 -5.46
C PHE A 20 -22.26 -9.36 -4.37
N VAL A 21 -21.63 -10.42 -3.91
CA VAL A 21 -21.86 -10.87 -2.56
C VAL A 21 -21.27 -9.74 -1.74
N TYR A 22 -22.07 -8.73 -1.47
CA TYR A 22 -21.83 -7.83 -0.38
C TYR A 22 -21.57 -8.74 0.82
N ALA A 23 -20.32 -8.89 1.18
CA ALA A 23 -20.05 -9.21 2.56
C ALA A 23 -20.71 -8.04 3.30
N ASP A 24 -21.85 -8.30 3.97
CA ASP A 24 -22.47 -7.35 4.90
C ASP A 24 -21.52 -7.10 6.08
N GLY A 25 -20.26 -6.90 5.79
CA GLY A 25 -19.21 -6.56 6.71
C GLY A 25 -19.34 -5.09 7.07
N VAL A 26 -19.43 -4.81 8.34
CA VAL A 26 -19.41 -3.43 8.82
C VAL A 26 -18.01 -2.89 8.62
N PHE A 27 -17.86 -1.95 7.69
CA PHE A 27 -16.67 -1.11 7.58
C PHE A 27 -16.87 0.13 8.44
N SER A 28 -15.82 0.49 9.16
CA SER A 28 -15.76 1.77 9.88
C SER A 28 -14.72 2.68 9.22
N ARG A 29 -15.03 3.96 9.16
CA ARG A 29 -14.10 4.92 8.57
C ARG A 29 -13.03 5.31 9.56
N TYR A 30 -11.78 5.04 9.18
CA TYR A 30 -10.60 5.56 9.83
C TYR A 30 -10.24 6.91 9.24
N TYR A 31 -9.92 7.87 10.10
CA TYR A 31 -9.39 9.17 9.73
C TYR A 31 -7.98 9.31 10.30
N ASN A 32 -7.08 9.82 9.48
CA ASN A 32 -5.77 10.26 9.91
C ASN A 32 -5.70 11.77 9.78
N ASP A 33 -5.85 12.48 10.90
CA ASP A 33 -5.92 13.95 10.91
C ASP A 33 -4.55 14.58 10.68
N LYS A 34 -3.47 13.84 10.95
CA LYS A 34 -2.11 14.34 10.77
C LYS A 34 -1.69 14.39 9.31
N PHE A 35 -2.13 13.41 8.51
CA PHE A 35 -1.79 13.29 7.09
C PHE A 35 -2.99 13.44 6.17
N LEU A 36 -4.10 13.88 6.74
CA LEU A 36 -5.35 14.24 6.06
C LEU A 36 -5.82 13.17 5.06
N PHE A 37 -5.96 11.94 5.52
CA PHE A 37 -6.56 10.88 4.70
C PHE A 37 -7.62 10.09 5.45
N SER A 38 -8.46 9.40 4.71
CA SER A 38 -9.43 8.45 5.26
C SER A 38 -9.43 7.15 4.48
N ILE A 39 -9.83 6.08 5.17
CA ILE A 39 -9.99 4.74 4.60
C ILE A 39 -11.04 3.96 5.39
N ASP A 40 -11.91 3.24 4.70
CA ASP A 40 -12.84 2.33 5.36
C ASP A 40 -12.14 1.00 5.63
N VAL A 41 -12.19 0.55 6.87
CA VAL A 41 -11.49 -0.64 7.35
C VAL A 41 -12.46 -1.64 7.96
N PRO A 42 -12.18 -2.95 7.91
CA PRO A 42 -13.08 -4.00 8.37
C PRO A 42 -13.05 -4.11 9.90
N ILE A 43 -13.57 -3.10 10.58
CA ILE A 43 -13.62 -3.03 12.05
C ILE A 43 -15.03 -2.69 12.50
N THR A 44 -15.46 -3.22 13.66
CA THR A 44 -16.78 -2.92 14.23
C THR A 44 -16.83 -1.56 14.91
N LYS A 45 -15.74 -1.15 15.51
CA LYS A 45 -15.61 0.13 16.21
C LYS A 45 -14.18 0.61 16.11
N TYR A 46 -14.03 1.84 15.68
CA TYR A 46 -12.78 2.57 15.73
C TYR A 46 -12.97 3.75 16.69
N GLU A 47 -12.18 3.80 17.74
CA GLU A 47 -12.10 4.96 18.62
C GLU A 47 -10.79 5.67 18.30
N GLN A 48 -10.90 6.80 17.62
CA GLN A 48 -9.82 7.74 17.42
C GLN A 48 -9.65 8.53 18.72
N ASP A 49 -8.45 8.87 19.07
CA ASP A 49 -8.14 9.83 20.12
C ASP A 49 -8.43 9.44 21.57
N THR A 50 -7.94 8.33 21.99
CA THR A 50 -7.56 8.23 23.39
C THR A 50 -6.05 8.05 23.49
N PRO A 51 -5.37 8.88 24.31
CA PRO A 51 -3.93 8.75 24.54
C PRO A 51 -3.52 7.35 25.05
N ASP A 52 -4.47 6.58 25.48
CA ASP A 52 -4.30 5.31 26.19
C ASP A 52 -4.77 4.10 25.38
N ASP A 53 -4.13 3.85 24.22
CA ASP A 53 -4.06 2.51 23.63
C ASP A 53 -5.40 1.75 23.49
N LYS A 54 -6.51 2.42 23.18
CA LYS A 54 -7.72 1.69 22.82
C LYS A 54 -7.55 1.08 21.45
N GLY A 55 -7.38 -0.23 21.44
CA GLY A 55 -7.18 -1.01 20.23
C GLY A 55 -8.38 -0.92 19.29
N VAL A 56 -8.08 -1.07 18.01
CA VAL A 56 -9.09 -1.27 16.98
C VAL A 56 -9.84 -2.57 17.24
N ILE A 57 -11.17 -2.51 17.37
CA ILE A 57 -11.99 -3.71 17.50
C ILE A 57 -12.30 -4.23 16.10
N VAL A 58 -11.68 -5.34 15.75
CA VAL A 58 -11.89 -5.99 14.47
C VAL A 58 -13.23 -6.70 14.44
N ASN A 59 -14.00 -6.54 13.36
CA ASN A 59 -15.19 -7.33 13.12
C ASN A 59 -14.81 -8.77 12.82
N LEU A 60 -14.93 -9.64 13.79
CA LEU A 60 -14.58 -11.06 13.68
C LEU A 60 -15.50 -11.81 12.70
N ASP A 61 -16.73 -11.35 12.50
CA ASP A 61 -17.68 -11.95 11.53
C ASP A 61 -17.23 -11.73 10.09
N PHE A 62 -16.52 -10.65 9.87
CA PHE A 62 -15.95 -10.34 8.57
C PHE A 62 -14.76 -11.25 8.22
N ILE A 63 -14.14 -11.83 9.23
CA ILE A 63 -12.89 -12.57 9.12
C ILE A 63 -13.04 -13.96 9.73
N LYS A 64 -13.99 -14.73 9.21
CA LYS A 64 -14.41 -16.02 9.76
C LYS A 64 -13.30 -17.04 10.03
N ASN A 65 -12.14 -16.91 9.43
CA ASN A 65 -11.06 -17.90 9.53
C ASN A 65 -9.74 -17.35 10.03
N SER A 66 -9.71 -16.12 10.49
CA SER A 66 -8.46 -15.49 10.93
C SER A 66 -8.64 -14.94 12.35
N LYS A 67 -7.75 -15.33 13.23
CA LYS A 67 -7.71 -14.78 14.58
C LYS A 67 -6.95 -13.46 14.53
N TYR A 68 -7.64 -12.36 14.31
CA TYR A 68 -7.05 -11.04 14.30
C TYR A 68 -6.75 -10.56 15.71
N ILE A 69 -5.62 -9.93 15.85
CA ILE A 69 -5.25 -9.18 17.03
C ILE A 69 -5.24 -7.71 16.59
N PRO A 70 -6.07 -6.85 17.18
CA PRO A 70 -5.92 -5.42 16.98
C PRO A 70 -4.52 -5.04 17.45
N THR A 71 -3.75 -4.42 16.58
CA THR A 71 -2.48 -3.84 16.99
C THR A 71 -2.73 -2.44 17.51
N LYS A 72 -2.05 -2.08 18.57
CA LYS A 72 -2.13 -0.74 19.15
C LYS A 72 -1.62 0.29 18.15
N ASN A 73 -2.14 1.50 18.21
CA ASN A 73 -1.62 2.63 17.47
C ASN A 73 -0.13 2.80 17.76
N PHE A 74 0.69 2.80 16.72
CA PHE A 74 2.14 2.92 16.83
C PHE A 74 2.62 4.37 16.94
N PHE A 75 1.80 5.30 17.38
CA PHE A 75 2.17 6.68 17.58
C PHE A 75 3.54 6.88 18.21
N LYS A 76 3.87 6.03 19.16
CA LYS A 76 5.12 6.13 19.92
C LYS A 76 6.32 5.53 19.22
N ALA A 77 6.11 4.62 18.26
CA ALA A 77 7.20 3.92 17.57
C ALA A 77 7.78 4.74 16.41
N TYR A 78 7.01 5.66 15.85
CA TYR A 78 7.39 6.45 14.67
C TYR A 78 7.48 7.96 14.99
N ARG A 79 8.00 8.30 16.15
CA ARG A 79 8.18 9.71 16.54
C ARG A 79 9.05 10.43 15.51
N GLY A 80 8.46 11.39 14.83
CA GLY A 80 9.13 12.35 13.97
C GLY A 80 9.10 12.08 12.46
N LEU A 81 8.87 10.85 12.01
CA LEU A 81 8.91 10.53 10.56
C LEU A 81 7.58 10.06 10.00
N SER A 82 6.79 9.35 10.78
CA SER A 82 5.47 8.89 10.36
C SER A 82 4.42 9.32 11.37
N GLY A 83 3.23 9.51 10.89
CA GLY A 83 2.10 9.86 11.72
C GLY A 83 1.41 8.64 12.27
N ASP A 84 0.15 8.82 12.50
CA ASP A 84 -0.72 7.79 12.98
C ASP A 84 -0.70 6.60 12.04
N LEU A 85 -0.49 5.45 12.61
CA LEU A 85 -0.48 4.19 11.92
C LEU A 85 -1.69 3.37 12.38
N LEU A 86 -2.55 3.02 11.44
CA LEU A 86 -3.48 1.93 11.62
C LEU A 86 -2.79 0.63 11.22
N SER A 87 -2.75 -0.33 12.13
CA SER A 87 -2.19 -1.65 11.85
C SER A 87 -3.13 -2.74 12.34
N ILE A 88 -3.47 -3.68 11.48
CA ILE A 88 -4.27 -4.86 11.78
C ILE A 88 -3.50 -6.08 11.31
N GLU A 89 -3.30 -7.05 12.19
CA GLU A 89 -2.57 -8.26 11.87
C GLU A 89 -3.34 -9.50 12.35
N SER A 90 -3.36 -10.55 11.53
CA SER A 90 -3.90 -11.84 11.97
C SER A 90 -2.98 -12.50 12.98
N LYS A 91 -3.56 -13.27 13.92
CA LYS A 91 -2.80 -13.94 14.99
C LYS A 91 -1.68 -14.86 14.47
N ASN A 92 -1.90 -15.46 13.31
CA ASN A 92 -0.93 -16.33 12.64
C ASN A 92 -0.04 -15.57 11.64
N LYS A 93 -0.15 -14.23 11.56
CA LYS A 93 0.57 -13.37 10.63
C LYS A 93 0.35 -13.67 9.14
N ASP A 94 -0.74 -14.36 8.82
CA ASP A 94 -1.12 -14.68 7.46
C ASP A 94 -1.65 -13.43 6.70
N ILE A 95 -2.14 -12.45 7.43
CA ILE A 95 -2.73 -11.21 6.91
C ILE A 95 -2.22 -10.03 7.72
N ALA A 96 -1.81 -8.98 7.02
CA ALA A 96 -1.48 -7.68 7.59
C ALA A 96 -2.13 -6.57 6.76
N ILE A 97 -2.65 -5.55 7.43
CA ILE A 97 -3.25 -4.36 6.85
C ILE A 97 -2.64 -3.15 7.55
N LEU A 98 -2.12 -2.21 6.77
CA LEU A 98 -1.49 -0.99 7.25
C LEU A 98 -2.07 0.21 6.52
N ALA A 99 -2.35 1.30 7.25
CA ALA A 99 -2.65 2.59 6.67
C ALA A 99 -1.95 3.68 7.50
N TYR A 100 -1.11 4.47 6.85
CA TYR A 100 -0.28 5.46 7.52
C TYR A 100 0.07 6.63 6.60
N GLY A 101 0.60 7.68 7.18
CA GLY A 101 1.14 8.81 6.43
C GLY A 101 2.62 9.03 6.69
N THR A 102 3.28 9.72 5.76
CA THR A 102 4.66 10.15 5.88
C THR A 102 4.88 11.45 5.12
N ASN A 103 5.84 12.27 5.55
CA ASN A 103 6.27 13.44 4.81
C ASN A 103 7.33 13.13 3.76
N PHE A 104 7.90 11.92 3.80
CA PHE A 104 8.99 11.53 2.91
C PHE A 104 8.72 10.17 2.27
N LEU A 105 8.96 10.09 0.98
CA LEU A 105 9.25 8.82 0.32
C LEU A 105 10.78 8.68 0.23
N ASN A 106 11.29 7.45 0.16
CA ASN A 106 12.72 7.18 -0.02
C ASN A 106 13.37 7.93 -1.19
N SER A 107 12.54 8.41 -2.11
CA SER A 107 12.93 9.19 -3.27
C SER A 107 13.27 10.65 -3.00
N GLU A 108 12.83 11.21 -1.88
CA GLU A 108 13.13 12.61 -1.55
C GLU A 108 14.59 12.77 -1.13
N GLU A 109 15.20 11.71 -0.63
CA GLU A 109 16.62 11.62 -0.34
C GLU A 109 17.47 11.90 -1.58
N VAL A 110 17.00 11.50 -2.78
CA VAL A 110 17.69 11.72 -4.05
C VAL A 110 17.68 13.19 -4.49
N ASN A 111 16.75 13.99 -4.01
CA ASN A 111 16.59 15.39 -4.41
C ASN A 111 17.45 16.37 -3.61
N GLY A 112 18.45 15.88 -2.87
CA GLY A 112 19.47 16.72 -2.26
C GLY A 112 19.69 16.51 -0.78
N LEU A 113 19.00 15.56 -0.14
CA LEU A 113 19.13 15.25 1.28
C LEU A 113 20.23 14.21 1.56
N GLU A 114 20.56 13.36 0.59
CA GLU A 114 21.63 12.38 0.71
C GLU A 114 22.60 12.44 -0.46
N ASP A 115 23.85 12.06 -0.22
CA ASP A 115 24.82 11.90 -1.27
C ASP A 115 24.60 10.59 -2.05
N ILE A 116 25.19 10.51 -3.25
CA ILE A 116 25.01 9.36 -4.14
C ILE A 116 25.59 8.07 -3.53
N GLU A 117 26.61 8.15 -2.71
CA GLU A 117 27.22 6.96 -2.13
C GLU A 117 26.31 6.37 -1.03
N SER A 118 25.69 7.20 -0.21
CA SER A 118 24.68 6.75 0.76
C SER A 118 23.48 6.10 0.07
N ILE A 119 23.02 6.65 -1.04
CA ILE A 119 21.94 6.05 -1.84
C ILE A 119 22.36 4.67 -2.39
N LYS A 120 23.57 4.55 -2.95
CA LYS A 120 24.10 3.26 -3.43
C LYS A 120 24.22 2.22 -2.31
N GLU A 121 24.61 2.66 -1.13
CA GLU A 121 24.68 1.80 0.04
C GLU A 121 23.30 1.30 0.46
N SER A 122 22.30 2.16 0.48
CA SER A 122 20.90 1.78 0.71
C SER A 122 20.43 0.71 -0.28
N PHE A 123 20.71 0.91 -1.58
CA PHE A 123 20.36 -0.10 -2.59
C PHE A 123 21.08 -1.44 -2.34
N LYS A 124 22.37 -1.39 -1.96
CA LYS A 124 23.15 -2.59 -1.64
C LYS A 124 22.58 -3.32 -0.42
N ASN A 125 22.15 -2.60 0.60
CA ASN A 125 21.52 -3.19 1.78
C ASN A 125 20.20 -3.89 1.44
N ASP A 126 19.48 -3.38 0.45
CA ASP A 126 18.27 -4.00 -0.11
C ASP A 126 18.59 -5.12 -1.14
N ASN A 127 19.87 -5.50 -1.33
CA ASN A 127 20.34 -6.40 -2.39
C ASN A 127 19.98 -5.93 -3.81
N LEU A 128 19.94 -4.64 -4.04
CA LEU A 128 19.63 -4.02 -5.33
C LEU A 128 20.88 -3.39 -5.95
N ASN A 129 20.90 -3.32 -7.28
CA ASN A 129 21.97 -2.64 -8.02
C ASN A 129 21.51 -1.26 -8.48
N TYR A 130 22.05 -0.22 -7.85
CA TYR A 130 21.72 1.17 -8.18
C TYR A 130 22.00 1.52 -9.64
N ASN A 131 23.14 1.10 -10.19
CA ASN A 131 23.51 1.43 -11.56
C ASN A 131 22.56 0.79 -12.59
N GLU A 132 22.10 -0.43 -12.34
CA GLU A 132 21.10 -1.09 -13.18
C GLU A 132 19.75 -0.38 -13.09
N PHE A 133 19.34 0.03 -11.90
CA PHE A 133 18.13 0.82 -11.69
C PHE A 133 18.18 2.14 -12.48
N ILE A 134 19.28 2.89 -12.35
CA ILE A 134 19.46 4.15 -13.06
C ILE A 134 19.51 3.94 -14.58
N LYS A 135 20.19 2.90 -15.03
CA LYS A 135 20.21 2.53 -16.46
C LYS A 135 18.80 2.23 -16.97
N LYS A 136 18.02 1.47 -16.23
CA LYS A 136 16.69 1.02 -16.63
C LYS A 136 15.65 2.16 -16.67
N TYR A 137 15.65 3.04 -15.68
CA TYR A 137 14.58 4.03 -15.50
C TYR A 137 15.00 5.47 -15.84
N TYR A 138 16.31 5.76 -15.88
CA TYR A 138 16.84 7.11 -16.01
C TYR A 138 17.94 7.26 -17.07
N ASN A 139 18.04 6.28 -18.00
CA ASN A 139 19.00 6.28 -19.10
C ASN A 139 20.47 6.45 -18.63
N GLY A 140 20.80 5.88 -17.48
CA GLY A 140 22.14 5.95 -16.91
C GLY A 140 22.52 7.29 -16.27
N LYS A 141 21.62 8.25 -16.20
CA LYS A 141 21.85 9.56 -15.57
C LYS A 141 21.31 9.55 -14.16
N SER A 142 22.13 9.97 -13.19
CA SER A 142 21.69 10.13 -11.81
C SER A 142 20.46 11.05 -11.74
N PRO A 143 19.35 10.60 -11.18
CA PRO A 143 18.14 11.42 -11.11
C PRO A 143 18.34 12.58 -10.15
N ARG A 144 18.08 13.79 -10.62
CA ARG A 144 18.00 15.00 -9.80
C ARG A 144 16.73 15.75 -10.15
N ASN A 145 16.08 16.37 -9.18
CA ASN A 145 14.84 17.14 -9.38
C ASN A 145 13.75 16.30 -10.06
N ILE A 146 13.61 15.05 -9.66
CA ILE A 146 12.61 14.13 -10.17
C ILE A 146 11.35 14.18 -9.30
N ASN A 147 10.24 13.74 -9.88
CA ASN A 147 9.01 13.54 -9.12
C ASN A 147 9.21 12.37 -8.11
N PRO A 148 9.12 12.62 -6.81
CA PRO A 148 9.36 11.61 -5.78
C PRO A 148 8.45 10.40 -5.92
N LEU A 149 7.17 10.62 -6.20
CA LEU A 149 6.18 9.55 -6.38
C LEU A 149 6.56 8.61 -7.53
N LYS A 150 7.05 9.18 -8.64
CA LYS A 150 7.50 8.39 -9.79
C LYS A 150 8.78 7.60 -9.50
N TYR A 151 9.70 8.20 -8.75
CA TYR A 151 10.93 7.50 -8.36
C TYR A 151 10.60 6.32 -7.45
N ASP A 152 9.80 6.54 -6.42
CA ASP A 152 9.39 5.50 -5.48
C ASP A 152 8.64 4.36 -6.21
N TYR A 153 7.75 4.70 -7.13
CA TYR A 153 7.10 3.72 -8.00
C TYR A 153 8.11 2.91 -8.84
N ASN A 154 9.07 3.57 -9.46
CA ASN A 154 10.10 2.90 -10.26
C ASN A 154 11.00 2.00 -9.37
N LYS A 155 11.36 2.46 -8.16
CA LYS A 155 12.12 1.67 -7.18
C LYS A 155 11.31 0.42 -6.78
N ALA A 156 10.02 0.59 -6.50
CA ALA A 156 9.14 -0.52 -6.16
C ALA A 156 9.01 -1.54 -7.31
N LEU A 157 8.91 -1.07 -8.56
CA LEU A 157 8.93 -1.96 -9.74
C LEU A 157 10.28 -2.67 -9.90
N PHE A 158 11.38 -2.00 -9.62
CA PHE A 158 12.71 -2.58 -9.73
C PHE A 158 12.94 -3.65 -8.67
N THR A 159 12.55 -3.37 -7.43
CA THR A 159 12.67 -4.27 -6.29
C THR A 159 11.89 -5.56 -6.51
N ASN A 160 10.65 -5.45 -6.98
CA ASN A 160 9.75 -6.60 -7.08
C ASN A 160 9.81 -7.32 -8.44
N GLY A 161 10.40 -6.68 -9.45
CA GLY A 161 10.77 -7.31 -10.72
C GLY A 161 9.66 -8.18 -11.33
N ASN A 162 9.97 -9.45 -11.55
CA ASN A 162 9.08 -10.43 -12.17
C ASN A 162 7.91 -10.87 -11.27
N ASN A 163 7.92 -10.50 -10.00
CA ASN A 163 6.84 -10.84 -9.06
C ASN A 163 5.63 -9.90 -9.19
N ILE A 164 5.74 -8.84 -9.98
CA ILE A 164 4.68 -7.85 -10.19
C ILE A 164 3.50 -8.50 -10.91
N ALA A 165 2.35 -8.50 -10.24
CA ALA A 165 1.07 -8.95 -10.79
C ALA A 165 0.25 -7.81 -11.40
N TYR A 166 0.33 -6.61 -10.78
CA TYR A 166 -0.37 -5.42 -11.23
C TYR A 166 0.39 -4.17 -10.81
N ASN A 167 0.39 -3.15 -11.67
CA ASN A 167 0.91 -1.84 -11.33
C ASN A 167 0.24 -0.74 -12.16
N THR A 168 0.17 0.45 -11.59
CA THR A 168 -0.29 1.65 -12.29
C THR A 168 0.22 2.90 -11.58
N ILE A 169 0.41 3.97 -12.33
CA ILE A 169 0.75 5.27 -11.79
C ILE A 169 -0.16 6.33 -12.42
N GLY A 170 -0.77 7.15 -11.57
CA GLY A 170 -1.53 8.33 -11.94
C GLY A 170 -0.75 9.62 -11.67
N LYS A 171 -1.45 10.73 -11.69
CA LYS A 171 -0.85 12.04 -11.44
C LYS A 171 -0.37 12.18 -9.99
N ASP A 172 -1.20 11.73 -9.05
CA ASP A 172 -1.00 11.94 -7.61
C ASP A 172 -1.05 10.62 -6.81
N PHE A 173 -0.95 9.48 -7.50
CA PHE A 173 -0.92 8.19 -6.83
C PHE A 173 -0.18 7.13 -7.65
N TYR A 174 0.23 6.06 -6.98
CA TYR A 174 0.54 4.81 -7.65
C TYR A 174 -0.04 3.61 -6.90
N VAL A 175 -0.14 2.50 -7.62
CA VAL A 175 -0.52 1.20 -7.08
C VAL A 175 0.47 0.16 -7.58
N ILE A 176 0.84 -0.76 -6.71
CA ILE A 176 1.62 -1.95 -7.05
C ILE A 176 1.06 -3.16 -6.29
N SER A 177 0.95 -4.28 -6.97
CA SER A 177 0.67 -5.58 -6.36
C SER A 177 1.64 -6.61 -6.89
N TYR A 178 2.18 -7.44 -5.99
CA TYR A 178 3.16 -8.47 -6.33
C TYR A 178 2.99 -9.71 -5.45
N ILE A 179 3.60 -10.81 -5.84
CA ILE A 179 3.54 -12.07 -5.12
C ILE A 179 4.95 -12.43 -4.68
N GLU A 180 5.13 -12.59 -3.39
CA GLU A 180 6.40 -13.02 -2.80
C GLU A 180 6.14 -14.01 -1.67
N ASN A 181 6.93 -15.09 -1.61
CA ASN A 181 6.82 -16.12 -0.56
C ASN A 181 5.38 -16.60 -0.32
N ASN A 182 4.63 -16.84 -1.42
CA ASN A 182 3.22 -17.24 -1.39
C ASN A 182 2.28 -16.23 -0.70
N LYS A 183 2.72 -14.99 -0.53
CA LYS A 183 1.90 -13.85 -0.10
C LYS A 183 1.62 -12.92 -1.26
N ILE A 184 0.41 -12.43 -1.31
CA ILE A 184 0.01 -11.33 -2.17
C ILE A 184 0.22 -10.04 -1.40
N HIS A 185 0.95 -9.11 -2.00
CA HIS A 185 1.19 -7.77 -1.49
C HIS A 185 0.44 -6.77 -2.35
N TYR A 186 -0.14 -5.78 -1.72
CA TYR A 186 -0.79 -4.66 -2.38
C TYR A 186 -0.41 -3.37 -1.66
N LYS A 187 0.01 -2.38 -2.43
CA LYS A 187 0.36 -1.04 -1.92
C LYS A 187 -0.28 0.01 -2.80
N LYS A 188 -0.92 1.00 -2.18
CA LYS A 188 -1.36 2.24 -2.82
C LYS A 188 -0.78 3.43 -2.08
N VAL A 189 -0.16 4.32 -2.81
CA VAL A 189 0.39 5.58 -2.29
C VAL A 189 -0.35 6.73 -2.94
N ILE A 190 -0.80 7.70 -2.16
CA ILE A 190 -1.43 8.93 -2.65
C ILE A 190 -0.61 10.11 -2.16
N TYR A 191 -0.27 11.02 -3.05
CA TYR A 191 0.39 12.28 -2.73
C TYR A 191 -0.63 13.37 -2.43
N ASN A 192 -0.56 13.91 -1.22
CA ASN A 192 -1.30 15.10 -0.82
C ASN A 192 -0.43 16.34 -1.08
N LYS A 193 -0.76 17.07 -2.15
CA LYS A 193 0.01 18.23 -2.56
C LYS A 193 -0.11 19.41 -1.60
N ASP A 194 -1.30 19.57 -1.01
CA ASP A 194 -1.60 20.70 -0.17
C ASP A 194 -0.78 20.67 1.14
N GLU A 195 -0.49 19.44 1.62
CA GLU A 195 0.28 19.19 2.85
C GLU A 195 1.70 18.67 2.58
N ASN A 196 2.08 18.52 1.31
CA ASN A 196 3.35 17.90 0.92
C ASN A 196 3.62 16.59 1.67
N SER A 197 2.64 15.71 1.68
CA SER A 197 2.66 14.45 2.43
C SER A 197 2.15 13.29 1.60
N TYR A 198 2.34 12.09 2.08
CA TYR A 198 1.91 10.86 1.42
C TYR A 198 1.02 10.06 2.36
N ALA A 199 -0.10 9.60 1.84
CA ALA A 199 -0.92 8.59 2.47
C ALA A 199 -0.62 7.22 1.84
N ILE A 200 -0.40 6.21 2.67
CA ILE A 200 0.03 4.88 2.25
C ILE A 200 -0.93 3.84 2.81
N PHE A 201 -1.45 3.01 1.95
CA PHE A 201 -2.19 1.80 2.28
C PHE A 201 -1.42 0.60 1.78
N GLU A 202 -1.14 -0.33 2.69
CA GLU A 202 -0.46 -1.59 2.38
C GLU A 202 -1.22 -2.76 2.98
N THR A 203 -1.26 -3.86 2.27
CA THR A 203 -1.74 -5.13 2.81
C THR A 203 -0.94 -6.29 2.25
N SER A 204 -0.77 -7.32 3.08
CA SER A 204 -0.19 -8.58 2.65
C SER A 204 -1.00 -9.75 3.21
N TYR A 205 -1.19 -10.78 2.40
CA TYR A 205 -1.93 -11.98 2.81
C TYR A 205 -1.51 -13.21 2.02
N LEU A 206 -1.60 -14.38 2.65
CA LEU A 206 -1.31 -15.64 1.96
C LEU A 206 -2.28 -15.85 0.79
N ALA A 207 -1.78 -16.42 -0.31
CA ALA A 207 -2.55 -16.68 -1.53
C ALA A 207 -3.83 -17.50 -1.29
N LYS A 208 -3.84 -18.41 -0.29
CA LYS A 208 -5.04 -19.16 0.14
C LYS A 208 -6.20 -18.25 0.59
N ASN A 209 -5.88 -17.03 1.07
CA ASN A 209 -6.87 -16.06 1.55
C ASN A 209 -7.35 -15.10 0.45
N LYS A 210 -6.87 -15.26 -0.78
CA LYS A 210 -7.13 -14.32 -1.88
C LYS A 210 -8.60 -14.01 -2.08
N LYS A 211 -9.43 -15.04 -2.26
CA LYS A 211 -10.88 -14.89 -2.52
C LYS A 211 -11.59 -14.03 -1.46
N PHE A 212 -11.17 -14.15 -0.24
CA PHE A 212 -11.71 -13.41 0.89
C PHE A 212 -11.13 -12.00 0.96
N MET A 213 -9.81 -11.88 0.86
CA MET A 213 -9.11 -10.60 1.01
C MET A 213 -9.33 -9.64 -0.15
N ASP A 214 -9.50 -10.14 -1.38
CA ASP A 214 -9.73 -9.28 -2.54
C ASP A 214 -10.95 -8.37 -2.36
N ASN A 215 -12.03 -8.88 -1.76
CA ASN A 215 -13.22 -8.08 -1.49
C ASN A 215 -12.92 -6.97 -0.46
N ILE A 216 -12.21 -7.32 0.61
CA ILE A 216 -11.80 -6.35 1.66
C ILE A 216 -10.90 -5.28 1.06
N VAL A 217 -9.86 -5.70 0.35
CA VAL A 217 -8.89 -4.79 -0.26
C VAL A 217 -9.57 -3.85 -1.25
N ASN A 218 -10.49 -4.36 -2.07
CA ASN A 218 -11.22 -3.54 -3.04
C ASN A 218 -12.05 -2.43 -2.35
N GLU A 219 -12.76 -2.74 -1.28
CA GLU A 219 -13.51 -1.73 -0.53
C GLU A 219 -12.57 -0.71 0.15
N MET A 220 -11.50 -1.18 0.76
CA MET A 220 -10.49 -0.30 1.34
C MET A 220 -9.86 0.64 0.30
N VAL A 221 -9.49 0.12 -0.87
CA VAL A 221 -8.86 0.90 -1.95
C VAL A 221 -9.80 1.95 -2.53
N LYS A 222 -11.10 1.62 -2.69
CA LYS A 222 -12.12 2.57 -3.18
C LYS A 222 -12.34 3.72 -2.21
N SER A 223 -12.31 3.45 -0.92
CA SER A 223 -12.55 4.44 0.14
C SER A 223 -11.31 5.25 0.51
N PHE A 224 -10.10 4.75 0.17
CA PHE A 224 -8.82 5.38 0.51
C PHE A 224 -8.59 6.65 -0.30
N LYS A 225 -8.62 7.79 0.39
CA LYS A 225 -8.53 9.11 -0.24
C LYS A 225 -7.97 10.17 0.72
N ILE A 226 -7.42 11.23 0.14
CA ILE A 226 -7.12 12.47 0.87
C ILE A 226 -8.44 13.16 1.26
N ILE A 227 -8.49 13.67 2.47
CA ILE A 227 -9.57 14.55 2.96
C ILE A 227 -9.12 16.00 2.87
N LYS A 228 -10.09 16.87 2.56
CA LYS A 228 -9.87 18.33 2.48
C LYS A 228 -10.30 18.97 3.77
#